data_48651e19d11e400d88a23df431d3fd71
#
_entry.id   48651e19d11e400d88a23df431d3fd71
#
_cell.length_a   1.000
_cell.length_b   1.000
_cell.length_c   1.000
_cell.angle_alpha   90.00
_cell.angle_beta   90.00
_cell.angle_gamma   90.00
#
_symmetry.space_group_name_H-M   'P 1'
#
loop_
_entity.id
_entity.type
_entity.pdbx_description
1 polymer ?
#
loop_
_entity_poly.entity_id
_entity_poly.type
_entity_poly.pdbx_seq_one_letter_code
_entity_poly.pdbx_strand_id
1 'polypeptide(L)' 'PGTVDKVLVKEGDVVTKNMPLMTIEAMKMETTVVSTVNGTVDKIYVEAGDSVHQDDLLVSFHIKE' A
#
# COMPACT_ATOMS: atom_id res chain seq x y z
N PRO A 1 -3.00 10.49 10.47
CA PRO A 1 -4.15 9.63 10.17
C PRO A 1 -4.74 9.93 8.79
N GLY A 2 -5.19 8.91 8.13
CA GLY A 2 -5.79 9.03 6.82
C GLY A 2 -6.72 7.87 6.52
N THR A 3 -7.34 7.92 5.36
CA THR A 3 -8.26 6.87 4.92
C THR A 3 -7.77 6.32 3.57
N VAL A 4 -7.74 5.01 3.45
CA VAL A 4 -7.36 4.36 2.18
C VAL A 4 -8.44 4.67 1.15
N ASP A 5 -8.06 5.33 0.07
CA ASP A 5 -8.98 5.66 -1.02
C ASP A 5 -9.09 4.49 -1.99
N LYS A 6 -7.94 4.03 -2.51
CA LYS A 6 -7.90 2.91 -3.45
C LYS A 6 -6.72 2.01 -3.15
N VAL A 7 -6.90 0.70 -3.35
CA VAL A 7 -5.82 -0.27 -3.32
C VAL A 7 -5.57 -0.71 -4.76
N LEU A 8 -4.34 -0.52 -5.24
CA LEU A 8 -3.99 -0.70 -6.65
C LEU A 8 -3.37 -2.06 -6.96
N VAL A 9 -3.05 -2.85 -5.92
CA VAL A 9 -2.42 -4.16 -6.06
C VAL A 9 -3.22 -5.20 -5.28
N LYS A 10 -2.93 -6.47 -5.56
CA LYS A 10 -3.56 -7.62 -4.90
C LYS A 10 -2.48 -8.52 -4.33
N GLU A 11 -2.88 -9.38 -3.40
CA GLU A 11 -2.00 -10.43 -2.91
C GLU A 11 -1.53 -11.29 -4.07
N GLY A 12 -0.23 -11.53 -4.13
CA GLY A 12 0.38 -12.28 -5.22
C GLY A 12 0.91 -11.44 -6.38
N ASP A 13 0.60 -10.15 -6.40
CA ASP A 13 1.10 -9.26 -7.47
C ASP A 13 2.60 -9.03 -7.32
N VAL A 14 3.28 -8.98 -8.46
CA VAL A 14 4.70 -8.62 -8.50
C VAL A 14 4.80 -7.09 -8.51
N VAL A 15 5.63 -6.56 -7.61
CA VAL A 15 5.84 -5.12 -7.50
C VAL A 15 7.32 -4.79 -7.66
N THR A 16 7.57 -3.58 -8.14
CA THR A 16 8.92 -3.04 -8.27
C THR A 16 9.04 -1.79 -7.41
N LYS A 17 10.27 -1.40 -7.11
CA LYS A 17 10.53 -0.20 -6.33
C LYS A 17 9.86 1.01 -6.98
N ASN A 18 9.18 1.81 -6.16
CA ASN A 18 8.43 3.00 -6.56
C ASN A 18 7.10 2.70 -7.29
N MET A 19 6.71 1.44 -7.39
CA MET A 19 5.42 1.10 -7.98
C MET A 19 4.27 1.50 -7.05
N PRO A 20 3.23 2.20 -7.55
CA PRO A 20 2.11 2.58 -6.71
C PRO A 20 1.38 1.36 -6.15
N LEU A 21 1.10 1.39 -4.85
CA LEU A 21 0.41 0.31 -4.14
C LEU A 21 -1.01 0.69 -3.77
N MET A 22 -1.19 1.90 -3.28
CA MET A 22 -2.49 2.40 -2.87
C MET A 22 -2.44 3.90 -2.73
N THR A 23 -3.62 4.51 -2.65
CA THR A 23 -3.74 5.94 -2.39
C THR A 23 -4.42 6.15 -1.05
N ILE A 24 -3.99 7.16 -0.33
CA ILE A 24 -4.52 7.52 0.98
C ILE A 24 -4.94 8.98 0.96
N GLU A 25 -6.15 9.25 1.43
CA GLU A 25 -6.65 10.60 1.58
C GLU A 25 -6.51 11.03 3.03
N ALA A 26 -5.89 12.18 3.24
CA ALA A 26 -5.75 12.79 4.56
C ALA A 26 -5.76 14.29 4.41
N MET A 27 -6.55 14.97 5.23
CA MET A 27 -6.62 16.43 5.27
C MET A 27 -6.85 17.07 3.89
N LYS A 28 -7.75 16.49 3.10
CA LYS A 28 -8.11 16.93 1.75
C LYS A 28 -6.98 16.78 0.73
N MET A 29 -5.94 16.02 1.07
CA MET A 29 -4.84 15.70 0.15
C MET A 29 -4.80 14.21 -0.08
N GLU A 30 -4.45 13.83 -1.29
CA GLU A 30 -4.28 12.43 -1.65
C GLU A 30 -2.79 12.13 -1.79
N THR A 31 -2.34 11.07 -1.13
CA THR A 31 -0.97 10.62 -1.18
C THR A 31 -0.91 9.21 -1.74
N THR A 32 0.01 8.97 -2.67
CA THR A 32 0.23 7.63 -3.21
C THR A 32 1.30 6.91 -2.39
N VAL A 33 0.95 5.73 -1.88
CA VAL A 33 1.92 4.86 -1.21
C VAL A 33 2.56 3.99 -2.28
N VAL A 34 3.89 3.99 -2.30
CA VAL A 34 4.65 3.24 -3.30
C VAL A 34 5.48 2.14 -2.63
N SER A 35 5.82 1.13 -3.42
CA SER A 35 6.69 0.05 -2.96
C SER A 35 8.11 0.57 -2.77
N THR A 36 8.76 0.13 -1.69
CA THR A 36 10.16 0.44 -1.44
C THR A 36 11.08 -0.73 -1.81
N VAL A 37 10.50 -1.82 -2.32
CA VAL A 37 11.23 -3.04 -2.60
C VAL A 37 10.75 -3.66 -3.92
N ASN A 38 11.57 -4.54 -4.46
CA ASN A 38 11.18 -5.42 -5.57
C ASN A 38 10.78 -6.76 -4.96
N GLY A 39 9.60 -7.23 -5.28
CA GLY A 39 9.14 -8.49 -4.72
C GLY A 39 7.70 -8.78 -5.09
N THR A 40 7.06 -9.60 -4.28
CA THR A 40 5.66 -9.99 -4.46
C THR A 40 4.86 -9.57 -3.24
N VAL A 41 3.65 -9.09 -3.46
CA VAL A 41 2.74 -8.76 -2.35
C VAL A 41 2.36 -10.05 -1.64
N ASP A 42 2.70 -10.15 -0.36
CA ASP A 42 2.35 -11.32 0.45
C ASP A 42 0.95 -11.17 1.03
N LYS A 43 0.75 -10.12 1.81
CA LYS A 43 -0.56 -9.83 2.41
C LYS A 43 -0.86 -8.34 2.36
N ILE A 44 -2.15 -8.03 2.21
CA ILE A 44 -2.65 -6.66 2.30
C ILE A 44 -3.53 -6.60 3.54
N TYR A 45 -3.21 -5.69 4.44
CA TYR A 45 -3.89 -5.58 5.74
C TYR A 45 -4.99 -4.53 5.76
N VAL A 46 -5.20 -3.83 4.66
CA VAL A 46 -6.19 -2.74 4.58
C VAL A 46 -7.00 -2.88 3.31
N GLU A 47 -8.16 -2.23 3.30
CA GLU A 47 -9.06 -2.16 2.16
C GLU A 47 -9.44 -0.70 1.91
N ALA A 48 -9.97 -0.41 0.74
CA ALA A 48 -10.50 0.91 0.43
C ALA A 48 -11.57 1.29 1.47
N GLY A 49 -11.43 2.47 2.05
CA GLY A 49 -12.31 2.94 3.11
C GLY A 49 -11.77 2.74 4.52
N ASP A 50 -10.70 1.96 4.69
CA ASP A 50 -10.12 1.74 6.02
C ASP A 50 -9.37 2.99 6.49
N SER A 51 -9.43 3.23 7.79
CA SER A 51 -8.64 4.27 8.43
C SER A 51 -7.26 3.73 8.77
N VAL A 52 -6.23 4.51 8.49
CA VAL A 52 -4.84 4.12 8.75
C VAL A 52 -4.11 5.22 9.50
N HIS A 53 -3.09 4.83 10.23
CA HIS A 53 -2.20 5.74 10.94
C HIS A 53 -0.81 5.65 10.35
N GLN A 54 0.04 6.62 10.70
CA GLN A 54 1.35 6.78 10.08
C GLN A 54 2.23 5.52 10.10
N ASP A 55 2.21 4.77 11.17
CA ASP A 55 3.10 3.61 11.35
C ASP A 55 2.39 2.27 11.14
N ASP A 56 1.17 2.28 10.63
CA ASP A 56 0.44 1.05 10.40
C ASP A 56 1.07 0.22 9.29
N LEU A 57 1.12 -1.09 9.49
CA LEU A 57 1.53 -2.01 8.45
C LEU A 57 0.38 -2.16 7.45
N LEU A 58 0.60 -1.71 6.24
CA LEU A 58 -0.43 -1.71 5.19
C LEU A 58 -0.32 -2.92 4.28
N VAL A 59 0.89 -3.30 3.92
CA VAL A 59 1.17 -4.38 2.97
C VAL A 59 2.45 -5.06 3.41
N SER A 60 2.48 -6.39 3.38
CA SER A 60 3.71 -7.14 3.56
C SER A 60 4.17 -7.70 2.22
N PHE A 61 5.47 -7.86 2.07
CA PHE A 61 6.06 -8.31 0.83
C PHE A 61 6.90 -9.56 1.04
N HIS A 62 6.93 -10.39 0.01
CA HIS A 62 7.92 -11.44 -0.11
C HIS A 62 9.02 -10.91 -1.03
N ILE A 63 10.17 -10.60 -0.47
CA ILE A 63 11.25 -9.97 -1.22
C ILE A 63 11.94 -11.02 -2.09
N LYS A 64 12.08 -10.68 -3.36
CA LYS A 64 12.77 -11.52 -4.31
C LYS A 64 14.25 -11.17 -4.29
N GLU A 65 15.06 -12.16 -3.97
CA GLU A 65 16.51 -12.03 -3.99
C GLU A 65 17.08 -12.49 -5.33
#